data_94b2fb22729e6741746590308501611b
#
_entry.id   94b2fb22729e6741746590308501611b
#
_cell.length_a   1.000
_cell.length_b   1.000
_cell.length_c   1.000
_cell.angle_alpha   90.00
_cell.angle_beta   90.00
_cell.angle_gamma   90.00
#
_symmetry.space_group_name_H-M   'P 1'
#
loop_
_entity.id
_entity.type
_entity.pdbx_description
1 polymer ?
#
loop_
_entity_poly.entity_id
_entity_poly.type
_entity_poly.pdbx_seq_one_letter_code
_entity_poly.pdbx_strand_id
1 'polypeptide(L)'
;EVDAVCDGEDILIPGIMEHIERAGIHSGDSISVYPAQSISQKTKETIAEYTRRLAKSLHVIGLINIQFIVCGEDVYVIEVNPRSSRTVPYISKVTGIPIVPLATKVIIGHKIKELGYTPGLQPEADYFAIKMPVFSFEKIRGADISLGPEMKSTGECLGIAKTFDEALYKAFLGAGI
;
A
#
# COMPACT_ATOMS: atom_id res chain seq x y z
N GLU A 1 -4.93 1.27 2.32
CA GLU A 1 -4.44 0.15 1.52
C GLU A 1 -3.31 -0.59 2.23
N VAL A 2 -3.28 -1.90 2.09
CA VAL A 2 -2.28 -2.78 2.71
C VAL A 2 -1.77 -3.76 1.66
N ASP A 3 -0.45 -3.89 1.56
CA ASP A 3 0.22 -5.02 0.93
C ASP A 3 0.86 -5.88 2.01
N ALA A 4 0.66 -7.19 1.95
CA ALA A 4 1.18 -8.11 2.95
C ALA A 4 1.73 -9.39 2.32
N VAL A 5 2.59 -10.09 3.08
CA VAL A 5 3.08 -11.43 2.74
C VAL A 5 2.53 -12.43 3.74
N CYS A 6 1.96 -13.52 3.26
CA CYS A 6 1.42 -14.61 4.09
C CYS A 6 2.09 -15.94 3.74
N ASP A 7 2.52 -16.71 4.74
CA ASP A 7 3.14 -18.04 4.58
C ASP A 7 2.19 -19.21 4.90
N GLY A 8 0.88 -18.90 4.97
CA GLY A 8 -0.17 -19.85 5.35
C GLY A 8 -0.43 -19.90 6.85
N GLU A 9 0.52 -19.52 7.69
CA GLU A 9 0.43 -19.49 9.15
C GLU A 9 0.51 -18.08 9.71
N ASP A 10 1.56 -17.38 9.32
CA ASP A 10 1.86 -16.02 9.74
C ASP A 10 1.66 -15.03 8.59
N ILE A 11 1.51 -13.75 8.93
CA ILE A 11 1.43 -12.65 7.98
C ILE A 11 2.38 -11.54 8.39
N LEU A 12 3.04 -10.92 7.42
CA LEU A 12 3.84 -9.72 7.61
C LEU A 12 3.18 -8.58 6.85
N ILE A 13 2.88 -7.49 7.57
CA ILE A 13 2.31 -6.25 7.04
C ILE A 13 3.37 -5.17 7.19
N PRO A 14 4.03 -4.75 6.10
CA PRO A 14 5.10 -3.76 6.17
C PRO A 14 4.66 -2.39 6.67
N GLY A 15 3.41 -2.02 6.37
CA GLY A 15 2.82 -0.77 6.79
C GLY A 15 1.44 -0.57 6.18
N ILE A 16 0.73 0.46 6.66
CA ILE A 16 -0.58 0.86 6.18
C ILE A 16 -0.43 2.19 5.44
N MET A 17 -0.88 2.22 4.18
CA MET A 17 -0.89 3.40 3.33
C MET A 17 -2.27 4.05 3.38
N GLU A 18 -2.31 5.37 3.36
CA GLU A 18 -3.53 6.15 3.28
C GLU A 18 -3.63 6.86 1.93
N HIS A 19 -4.79 6.78 1.27
CA HIS A 19 -5.07 7.53 0.05
C HIS A 19 -5.65 8.90 0.37
N ILE A 20 -5.18 9.93 -0.33
CA ILE A 20 -5.71 11.30 -0.21
C ILE A 20 -7.04 11.42 -0.96
N GLU A 21 -7.16 10.75 -2.09
CA GLU A 21 -8.36 10.76 -2.91
C GLU A 21 -9.49 9.99 -2.24
N ARG A 22 -10.72 10.37 -2.60
CA ARG A 22 -11.93 9.68 -2.13
C ARG A 22 -11.95 8.20 -2.54
N ALA A 23 -12.65 7.39 -1.78
CA ALA A 23 -12.92 5.99 -2.12
C ALA A 23 -13.58 5.87 -3.51
N GLY A 24 -13.23 4.80 -4.25
CA GLY A 24 -13.71 4.54 -5.60
C GLY A 24 -12.78 5.02 -6.71
N ILE A 25 -11.69 5.72 -6.38
CA ILE A 25 -10.60 5.99 -7.31
C ILE A 25 -9.60 4.84 -7.25
N HIS A 26 -9.11 4.40 -8.42
CA HIS A 26 -8.12 3.33 -8.50
C HIS A 26 -6.86 3.66 -7.70
N SER A 27 -6.33 2.72 -6.93
CA SER A 27 -5.16 2.95 -6.06
C SER A 27 -3.91 3.40 -6.81
N GLY A 28 -3.74 2.97 -8.07
CA GLY A 28 -2.68 3.45 -8.94
C GLY A 28 -2.75 4.94 -9.27
N ASP A 29 -3.96 5.51 -9.26
CA ASP A 29 -4.24 6.90 -9.57
C ASP A 29 -4.31 7.79 -8.32
N SER A 30 -4.26 7.17 -7.15
CA SER A 30 -4.33 7.87 -5.85
C SER A 30 -2.95 8.26 -5.34
N ILE A 31 -2.87 9.42 -4.71
CA ILE A 31 -1.73 9.81 -3.89
C ILE A 31 -1.78 8.97 -2.62
N SER A 32 -0.73 8.19 -2.37
CA SER A 32 -0.64 7.35 -1.18
C SER A 32 0.38 7.89 -0.21
N VAL A 33 0.01 7.98 1.05
CA VAL A 33 0.83 8.49 2.15
C VAL A 33 1.20 7.36 3.10
N TYR A 34 2.44 7.30 3.50
CA TYR A 34 2.93 6.40 4.54
C TYR A 34 3.80 7.21 5.54
N PRO A 35 3.63 6.99 6.84
CA PRO A 35 2.57 6.24 7.51
C PRO A 35 1.18 6.88 7.32
N ALA A 36 0.11 6.08 7.52
CA ALA A 36 -1.26 6.60 7.51
C ALA A 36 -1.45 7.65 8.61
N GLN A 37 -2.08 8.80 8.27
CA GLN A 37 -2.11 10.00 9.11
C GLN A 37 -3.43 10.20 9.85
N SER A 38 -4.56 9.89 9.21
CA SER A 38 -5.89 10.25 9.71
C SER A 38 -6.61 9.13 10.48
N ILE A 39 -6.00 7.94 10.59
CA ILE A 39 -6.59 6.78 11.25
C ILE A 39 -5.98 6.52 12.64
N SER A 40 -6.82 6.14 13.59
CA SER A 40 -6.40 5.83 14.96
C SER A 40 -5.55 4.56 15.05
N GLN A 41 -4.80 4.40 16.13
CA GLN A 41 -4.05 3.17 16.39
C GLN A 41 -4.98 1.95 16.46
N LYS A 42 -6.16 2.08 17.05
CA LYS A 42 -7.18 1.05 17.09
C LYS A 42 -7.66 0.64 15.69
N THR A 43 -7.84 1.63 14.81
CA THR A 43 -8.20 1.38 13.40
C THR A 43 -7.08 0.64 12.66
N LYS A 44 -5.81 1.00 12.89
CA LYS A 44 -4.65 0.29 12.32
C LYS A 44 -4.62 -1.17 12.77
N GLU A 45 -4.87 -1.45 14.04
CA GLU A 45 -4.95 -2.80 14.59
C GLU A 45 -6.12 -3.59 13.99
N THR A 46 -7.28 -2.95 13.80
CA THR A 46 -8.44 -3.56 13.13
C THR A 46 -8.12 -3.94 11.69
N ILE A 47 -7.48 -3.04 10.93
CA ILE A 47 -7.03 -3.30 9.56
C ILE A 47 -6.05 -4.48 9.52
N ALA A 48 -5.08 -4.51 10.43
CA ALA A 48 -4.10 -5.60 10.50
C ALA A 48 -4.79 -6.95 10.81
N GLU A 49 -5.75 -6.97 11.74
CA GLU A 49 -6.51 -8.17 12.08
C GLU A 49 -7.39 -8.64 10.90
N TYR A 50 -8.07 -7.72 10.21
CA TYR A 50 -8.87 -8.07 9.02
C TYR A 50 -7.97 -8.63 7.92
N THR A 51 -6.81 -8.02 7.69
CA THR A 51 -5.81 -8.50 6.72
C THR A 51 -5.39 -9.94 7.06
N ARG A 52 -5.07 -10.21 8.34
CA ARG A 52 -4.69 -11.53 8.81
C ARG A 52 -5.80 -12.56 8.61
N ARG A 53 -7.03 -12.23 8.97
CA ARG A 53 -8.18 -13.13 8.83
C ARG A 53 -8.48 -13.45 7.37
N LEU A 54 -8.50 -12.44 6.52
CA LEU A 54 -8.74 -12.60 5.07
C LEU A 54 -7.66 -13.45 4.41
N ALA A 55 -6.38 -13.18 4.68
CA ALA A 55 -5.28 -13.96 4.13
C ALA A 55 -5.38 -15.44 4.52
N LYS A 56 -5.70 -15.73 5.79
CA LYS A 56 -5.89 -17.10 6.28
C LYS A 56 -7.12 -17.79 5.67
N SER A 57 -8.26 -17.10 5.62
CA SER A 57 -9.50 -17.65 5.06
C SER A 57 -9.40 -17.97 3.57
N LEU A 58 -8.59 -17.20 2.85
CA LEU A 58 -8.32 -17.40 1.42
C LEU A 58 -7.13 -18.34 1.16
N HIS A 59 -6.53 -18.89 2.21
CA HIS A 59 -5.36 -19.77 2.12
C HIS A 59 -4.20 -19.16 1.30
N VAL A 60 -3.96 -17.85 1.46
CA VAL A 60 -2.94 -17.15 0.69
C VAL A 60 -1.55 -17.61 1.11
N ILE A 61 -0.72 -17.94 0.11
CA ILE A 61 0.72 -18.11 0.25
C ILE A 61 1.40 -17.16 -0.73
N GLY A 62 2.14 -16.19 -0.21
CA GLY A 62 2.73 -15.12 -0.99
C GLY A 62 2.09 -13.78 -0.71
N LEU A 63 1.82 -13.01 -1.76
CA LEU A 63 1.32 -11.63 -1.67
C LEU A 63 -0.20 -11.54 -1.60
N ILE A 64 -0.67 -10.59 -0.81
CA ILE A 64 -2.06 -10.16 -0.78
C ILE A 64 -2.11 -8.62 -0.67
N ASN A 65 -2.97 -8.01 -1.47
CA ASN A 65 -3.30 -6.59 -1.40
C ASN A 65 -4.75 -6.44 -0.97
N ILE A 66 -5.02 -5.54 -0.04
CA ILE A 66 -6.37 -5.27 0.45
C ILE A 66 -6.60 -3.76 0.53
N GLN A 67 -7.74 -3.33 0.02
CA GLN A 67 -8.20 -1.96 0.13
C GLN A 67 -9.36 -1.87 1.12
N PHE A 68 -9.30 -0.84 1.96
CA PHE A 68 -10.27 -0.56 3.00
C PHE A 68 -10.87 0.82 2.84
N ILE A 69 -12.10 1.01 3.32
CA ILE A 69 -12.68 2.32 3.63
C ILE A 69 -12.77 2.43 5.15
N VAL A 70 -12.33 3.57 5.68
CA VAL A 70 -12.50 3.92 7.09
C VAL A 70 -13.51 5.05 7.19
N CYS A 71 -14.53 4.86 8.01
CA CYS A 71 -15.55 5.86 8.29
C CYS A 71 -15.69 6.00 9.82
N GLY A 72 -15.08 7.05 10.38
CA GLY A 72 -14.90 7.15 11.84
C GLY A 72 -14.00 6.01 12.34
N GLU A 73 -14.53 5.13 13.19
CA GLU A 73 -13.83 3.94 13.71
C GLU A 73 -14.20 2.66 12.94
N ASP A 74 -15.16 2.72 12.03
CA ASP A 74 -15.62 1.57 11.27
C ASP A 74 -14.71 1.30 10.06
N VAL A 75 -14.35 0.03 9.86
CA VAL A 75 -13.47 -0.43 8.79
C VAL A 75 -14.24 -1.36 7.85
N TYR A 76 -14.28 -1.00 6.59
CA TYR A 76 -14.95 -1.76 5.53
C TYR A 76 -13.92 -2.26 4.52
N VAL A 77 -14.07 -3.52 4.08
CA VAL A 77 -13.25 -4.08 3.00
C VAL A 77 -13.90 -3.75 1.65
N ILE A 78 -13.14 -3.12 0.75
CA ILE A 78 -13.60 -2.85 -0.63
C ILE A 78 -13.18 -4.00 -1.54
N GLU A 79 -11.89 -4.36 -1.49
CA GLU A 79 -11.29 -5.26 -2.46
C GLU A 79 -10.19 -6.09 -1.81
N VAL A 80 -10.11 -7.36 -2.20
CA VAL A 80 -9.06 -8.29 -1.78
C VAL A 80 -8.44 -8.92 -3.01
N ASN A 81 -7.14 -8.70 -3.19
CA ASN A 81 -6.37 -9.18 -4.33
C ASN A 81 -5.26 -10.13 -3.85
N PRO A 82 -5.41 -11.46 -3.94
CA PRO A 82 -4.36 -12.40 -3.57
C PRO A 82 -3.28 -12.48 -4.68
N ARG A 83 -2.61 -11.39 -4.89
CA ARG A 83 -1.56 -11.16 -5.89
C ARG A 83 -0.71 -9.95 -5.51
N SER A 84 0.37 -9.70 -6.25
CA SER A 84 1.13 -8.45 -6.17
C SER A 84 0.27 -7.25 -6.60
N SER A 85 0.55 -6.10 -6.03
CA SER A 85 -0.05 -4.82 -6.37
C SER A 85 0.99 -3.86 -6.96
N ARG A 86 0.53 -2.71 -7.46
CA ARG A 86 1.42 -1.64 -7.92
C ARG A 86 2.08 -0.89 -6.76
N THR A 87 1.52 -0.93 -5.58
CA THR A 87 2.07 -0.29 -4.39
C THR A 87 3.20 -1.08 -3.73
N VAL A 88 3.40 -2.34 -4.10
CA VAL A 88 4.48 -3.20 -3.57
C VAL A 88 5.88 -2.58 -3.74
N PRO A 89 6.29 -2.04 -4.90
CA PRO A 89 7.59 -1.38 -5.03
C PRO A 89 7.74 -0.16 -4.12
N TYR A 90 6.66 0.63 -3.99
CA TYR A 90 6.61 1.78 -3.11
C TYR A 90 6.79 1.39 -1.65
N ILE A 91 5.90 0.55 -1.11
CA ILE A 91 5.95 0.19 0.32
C ILE A 91 7.21 -0.61 0.66
N SER A 92 7.72 -1.42 -0.26
CA SER A 92 8.99 -2.13 -0.08
C SER A 92 10.15 -1.17 0.08
N LYS A 93 10.25 -0.14 -0.78
CA LYS A 93 11.30 0.87 -0.72
C LYS A 93 11.20 1.73 0.55
N VAL A 94 9.98 2.11 0.89
CA VAL A 94 9.71 3.01 2.03
C VAL A 94 9.98 2.31 3.37
N THR A 95 9.60 1.05 3.53
CA THR A 95 9.82 0.32 4.79
C THR A 95 11.17 -0.37 4.87
N GLY A 96 11.90 -0.48 3.76
CA GLY A 96 13.14 -1.24 3.68
C GLY A 96 12.94 -2.76 3.70
N ILE A 97 11.70 -3.23 3.69
CA ILE A 97 11.37 -4.66 3.67
C ILE A 97 11.31 -5.13 2.21
N PRO A 98 12.18 -6.06 1.79
CA PRO A 98 12.22 -6.54 0.41
C PRO A 98 11.05 -7.51 0.14
N ILE A 99 9.85 -6.96 -0.05
CA ILE A 99 8.58 -7.71 -0.10
C ILE A 99 8.57 -8.77 -1.19
N VAL A 100 9.03 -8.45 -2.41
CA VAL A 100 9.04 -9.42 -3.52
C VAL A 100 9.99 -10.58 -3.27
N PRO A 101 11.27 -10.37 -2.89
CA PRO A 101 12.15 -11.47 -2.47
C PRO A 101 11.59 -12.29 -1.32
N LEU A 102 10.97 -11.64 -0.32
CA LEU A 102 10.34 -12.33 0.81
C LEU A 102 9.18 -13.22 0.35
N ALA A 103 8.26 -12.67 -0.42
CA ALA A 103 7.12 -13.42 -0.96
C ALA A 103 7.57 -14.60 -1.84
N THR A 104 8.62 -14.42 -2.65
CA THR A 104 9.18 -15.50 -3.46
C THR A 104 9.68 -16.65 -2.59
N LYS A 105 10.43 -16.34 -1.52
CA LYS A 105 10.90 -17.37 -0.57
C LYS A 105 9.74 -18.08 0.12
N VAL A 106 8.70 -17.33 0.50
CA VAL A 106 7.50 -17.89 1.11
C VAL A 106 6.77 -18.83 0.15
N ILE A 107 6.62 -18.46 -1.11
CA ILE A 107 5.97 -19.29 -2.14
C ILE A 107 6.70 -20.62 -2.35
N ILE A 108 8.03 -20.64 -2.23
CA ILE A 108 8.82 -21.87 -2.33
C ILE A 108 8.96 -22.63 -1.01
N GLY A 109 8.21 -22.25 0.04
CA GLY A 109 8.02 -23.02 1.28
C GLY A 109 8.73 -22.50 2.52
N HIS A 110 9.46 -21.39 2.47
CA HIS A 110 10.04 -20.79 3.67
C HIS A 110 8.99 -20.09 4.54
N LYS A 111 9.21 -20.09 5.84
CA LYS A 111 8.36 -19.37 6.79
C LYS A 111 8.91 -17.98 7.08
N ILE A 112 8.00 -17.02 7.32
CA ILE A 112 8.35 -15.62 7.64
C ILE A 112 9.34 -15.54 8.82
N LYS A 113 9.09 -16.31 9.87
CA LYS A 113 9.96 -16.38 11.07
C LYS A 113 11.35 -16.93 10.77
N GLU A 114 11.44 -17.95 9.91
CA GLU A 114 12.72 -18.55 9.48
C GLU A 114 13.57 -17.55 8.69
N LEU A 115 12.91 -16.63 8.00
CA LEU A 115 13.55 -15.57 7.23
C LEU A 115 13.97 -14.36 8.10
N GLY A 116 13.77 -14.45 9.43
CA GLY A 116 14.20 -13.43 10.39
C GLY A 116 13.22 -12.27 10.57
N TYR A 117 11.97 -12.41 10.11
CA TYR A 117 10.95 -11.39 10.27
C TYR A 117 9.97 -11.71 11.40
N THR A 118 9.57 -10.68 12.13
CA THR A 118 8.48 -10.77 13.12
C THR A 118 7.14 -10.65 12.40
N PRO A 119 6.21 -11.61 12.58
CA PRO A 119 4.86 -11.49 12.01
C PRO A 119 4.08 -10.31 12.56
N GLY A 120 3.10 -9.86 11.79
CA GLY A 120 2.19 -8.77 12.14
C GLY A 120 2.52 -7.46 11.46
N LEU A 121 1.87 -6.39 11.92
CA LEU A 121 2.13 -5.02 11.47
C LEU A 121 3.50 -4.55 11.97
N GLN A 122 4.33 -4.11 11.04
CA GLN A 122 5.67 -3.64 11.38
C GLN A 122 5.63 -2.20 11.93
N PRO A 123 6.65 -1.81 12.72
CA PRO A 123 6.77 -0.44 13.23
C PRO A 123 6.79 0.58 12.08
N GLU A 124 6.14 1.72 12.29
CA GLU A 124 6.13 2.81 11.33
C GLU A 124 7.49 3.53 11.29
N ALA A 125 7.82 4.05 10.10
CA ALA A 125 9.00 4.90 9.94
C ALA A 125 8.79 6.28 10.61
N ASP A 126 9.89 6.93 10.96
CA ASP A 126 9.91 8.28 11.53
C ASP A 126 10.01 9.39 10.46
N TYR A 127 9.54 9.10 9.26
CA TYR A 127 9.49 10.00 8.11
C TYR A 127 8.22 9.75 7.29
N PHE A 128 7.90 10.72 6.44
CA PHE A 128 6.79 10.63 5.50
C PHE A 128 7.29 10.20 4.14
N ALA A 129 6.51 9.34 3.51
CA ALA A 129 6.71 8.94 2.13
C ALA A 129 5.40 9.11 1.36
N ILE A 130 5.47 9.73 0.20
CA ILE A 130 4.31 10.04 -0.63
C ILE A 130 4.55 9.46 -2.02
N LYS A 131 3.67 8.55 -2.42
CA LYS A 131 3.55 8.09 -3.80
C LYS A 131 2.65 9.06 -4.55
N MET A 132 3.17 9.65 -5.63
CA MET A 132 2.42 10.55 -6.51
C MET A 132 2.22 9.86 -7.87
N PRO A 133 0.96 9.69 -8.35
CA PRO A 133 0.73 9.20 -9.70
C PRO A 133 1.16 10.23 -10.75
N VAL A 134 1.60 9.73 -11.90
CA VAL A 134 1.93 10.56 -13.06
C VAL A 134 0.98 10.21 -14.20
N PHE A 135 0.38 11.23 -14.79
CA PHE A 135 -0.56 11.09 -15.90
C PHE A 135 0.03 11.63 -17.20
N SER A 136 -0.36 11.04 -18.32
CA SER A 136 0.05 11.47 -19.66
C SER A 136 -1.13 11.99 -20.49
N PHE A 137 -2.10 12.65 -19.85
CA PHE A 137 -3.32 13.15 -20.51
C PHE A 137 -3.03 14.08 -21.67
N GLU A 138 -2.03 14.95 -21.55
CA GLU A 138 -1.59 15.89 -22.60
C GLU A 138 -1.08 15.21 -23.87
N LYS A 139 -0.63 13.94 -23.75
CA LYS A 139 -0.15 13.15 -24.91
C LYS A 139 -1.27 12.43 -25.64
N ILE A 140 -2.46 12.35 -25.06
CA ILE A 140 -3.60 11.60 -25.60
C ILE A 140 -4.76 12.57 -25.82
N ARG A 141 -4.97 12.97 -27.08
CA ARG A 141 -6.05 13.90 -27.44
C ARG A 141 -7.42 13.28 -27.15
N GLY A 142 -8.29 14.00 -26.43
CA GLY A 142 -9.64 13.57 -26.11
C GLY A 142 -9.72 12.52 -25.00
N ALA A 143 -8.64 12.29 -24.25
CA ALA A 143 -8.68 11.43 -23.09
C ALA A 143 -9.63 12.00 -22.03
N ASP A 144 -10.44 11.13 -21.43
CA ASP A 144 -11.20 11.47 -20.22
C ASP A 144 -10.25 11.56 -19.01
N ILE A 145 -10.14 12.75 -18.43
CA ILE A 145 -9.27 13.04 -17.29
C ILE A 145 -9.92 12.76 -15.95
N SER A 146 -11.20 12.40 -15.93
CA SER A 146 -11.92 12.11 -14.67
C SER A 146 -11.40 10.84 -14.04
N LEU A 147 -10.95 10.90 -12.79
CA LEU A 147 -10.50 9.72 -12.06
C LEU A 147 -11.68 8.87 -11.56
N GLY A 148 -11.52 7.57 -11.62
CA GLY A 148 -12.53 6.59 -11.28
C GLY A 148 -11.92 5.22 -10.96
N PRO A 149 -12.72 4.13 -11.09
CA PRO A 149 -12.25 2.79 -10.77
C PRO A 149 -11.24 2.21 -11.78
N GLU A 150 -11.14 2.80 -12.96
CA GLU A 150 -10.17 2.41 -13.98
C GLU A 150 -8.88 3.20 -13.82
N MET A 151 -7.73 2.52 -13.93
CA MET A 151 -6.44 3.16 -13.81
C MET A 151 -6.07 3.96 -15.06
N LYS A 152 -5.70 5.23 -14.87
CA LYS A 152 -5.31 6.17 -15.93
C LYS A 152 -3.86 6.66 -15.81
N SER A 153 -3.22 6.47 -14.67
CA SER A 153 -1.82 6.84 -14.47
C SER A 153 -0.88 6.00 -15.33
N THR A 154 0.18 6.63 -15.83
CA THR A 154 1.19 6.01 -16.68
C THR A 154 2.53 5.84 -15.99
N GLY A 155 2.67 6.38 -14.78
CA GLY A 155 3.86 6.31 -13.95
C GLY A 155 3.56 6.74 -12.53
N GLU A 156 4.61 6.70 -11.71
CA GLU A 156 4.55 7.17 -10.33
C GLU A 156 5.91 7.69 -9.90
N CYS A 157 5.93 8.59 -8.93
CA CYS A 157 7.14 9.04 -8.26
C CYS A 157 6.98 9.00 -6.75
N LEU A 158 8.09 9.12 -6.05
CA LEU A 158 8.19 9.00 -4.60
C LEU A 158 8.86 10.25 -4.01
N GLY A 159 8.15 10.91 -3.08
CA GLY A 159 8.72 11.94 -2.21
C GLY A 159 8.93 11.38 -0.81
N ILE A 160 10.13 11.58 -0.23
CA ILE A 160 10.45 11.19 1.15
C ILE A 160 11.05 12.39 1.88
N ALA A 161 10.55 12.66 3.10
CA ALA A 161 11.08 13.70 3.97
C ALA A 161 10.68 13.47 5.44
N LYS A 162 11.25 14.28 6.34
CA LYS A 162 10.90 14.27 7.76
C LYS A 162 9.57 14.98 8.07
N THR A 163 9.08 15.80 7.16
CA THR A 163 7.78 16.45 7.28
C THR A 163 6.88 16.06 6.10
N PHE A 164 5.58 16.06 6.33
CA PHE A 164 4.58 15.77 5.30
C PHE A 164 4.68 16.74 4.12
N ASP A 165 4.74 18.05 4.41
CA ASP A 165 4.77 19.10 3.37
C ASP A 165 6.00 18.98 2.46
N GLU A 166 7.17 18.70 3.05
CA GLU A 166 8.41 18.50 2.28
C GLU A 166 8.35 17.23 1.43
N ALA A 167 7.80 16.12 1.98
CA ALA A 167 7.60 14.89 1.22
C ALA A 167 6.65 15.10 0.05
N LEU A 168 5.55 15.82 0.28
CA LEU A 168 4.56 16.17 -0.74
C LEU A 168 5.17 17.07 -1.82
N TYR A 169 5.92 18.08 -1.43
CA TYR A 169 6.62 18.97 -2.38
C TYR A 169 7.59 18.20 -3.28
N LYS A 170 8.39 17.29 -2.69
CA LYS A 170 9.30 16.43 -3.47
C LYS A 170 8.54 15.51 -4.43
N ALA A 171 7.38 15.01 -4.01
CA ALA A 171 6.54 14.17 -4.85
C ALA A 171 5.97 14.96 -6.05
N PHE A 172 5.51 16.20 -5.85
CA PHE A 172 5.08 17.10 -6.93
C PHE A 172 6.21 17.38 -7.91
N LEU A 173 7.38 17.76 -7.42
CA LEU A 173 8.55 18.00 -8.29
C LEU A 173 8.90 16.74 -9.10
N GLY A 174 8.87 15.57 -8.48
CA GLY A 174 9.14 14.30 -9.15
C GLY A 174 8.09 13.94 -10.20
N ALA A 175 6.85 14.38 -10.04
CA ALA A 175 5.76 14.20 -11.00
C ALA A 175 5.81 15.21 -12.17
N GLY A 176 6.66 16.25 -12.08
CA GLY A 176 6.75 17.31 -13.07
C GLY A 176 5.68 18.38 -12.94
N ILE A 177 5.13 18.55 -11.73
CA ILE A 177 4.09 19.52 -11.38
C ILE A 177 4.69 20.66 -10.58
#